data_78b7ff1cf30ef311382aafaa3e5bd047
#
_entry.id   78b7ff1cf30ef311382aafaa3e5bd047
#
_cell.length_a   1.000
_cell.length_b   1.000
_cell.length_c   1.000
_cell.angle_alpha   90.00
_cell.angle_beta   90.00
_cell.angle_gamma   90.00
#
_symmetry.space_group_name_H-M   'P 1'
#
loop_
_entity.id
_entity.type
_entity.pdbx_description
1 polymer ?
#
loop_
_entity_poly.entity_id
_entity_poly.type
_entity_poly.pdbx_seq_one_letter_code
_entity_poly.pdbx_strand_id
1 'polypeptide(L)'
;MAWTQPSAMSSVIVCRTRPSRSRKTARGADVTPVRLDVTSDESVANALRTVREHTDRLDVLVNNAGAPGHAVPPADVTIEEIHAVYDANVYGPIRVTNAFLPLLRKSDAPRVVMVSSAAGSFAVITDPDQPVSRMHELAYSSSKAALNMITVRYAQALPDIRFNATTPGEVANHTFAATDMNGHRGRLTVTEGTDSIVRLATLAPDGPTATFTDRLGPITW
;
A
#
# COMPACT_ATOMS: atom_id res chain seq x y z
N MET A 1 4.17 -0.04 -30.94
CA MET A 1 3.71 1.21 -30.30
C MET A 1 4.40 1.30 -28.96
N ALA A 2 5.25 2.29 -28.76
CA ALA A 2 5.95 2.46 -27.49
C ALA A 2 4.96 2.87 -26.41
N TRP A 3 4.82 2.05 -25.38
CA TRP A 3 3.98 2.31 -24.23
C TRP A 3 4.70 3.31 -23.31
N THR A 4 4.15 4.53 -23.20
CA THR A 4 4.57 5.48 -22.18
C THR A 4 3.91 5.05 -20.86
N GLN A 5 4.69 4.61 -19.88
CA GLN A 5 4.20 4.35 -18.52
C GLN A 5 3.42 5.55 -18.00
N PRO A 6 2.18 5.38 -17.50
CA PRO A 6 1.59 6.39 -16.65
C PRO A 6 2.50 6.50 -15.41
N SER A 7 2.98 7.70 -15.13
CA SER A 7 3.76 8.00 -13.94
C SER A 7 3.10 7.36 -12.72
N ALA A 8 3.83 6.47 -12.02
CA ALA A 8 3.35 5.84 -10.80
C ALA A 8 2.87 6.94 -9.85
N MET A 9 1.56 7.02 -9.62
CA MET A 9 0.98 7.97 -8.67
C MET A 9 1.33 7.48 -7.28
N SER A 10 2.36 8.10 -6.73
CA SER A 10 2.92 7.80 -5.43
C SER A 10 2.14 8.56 -4.36
N SER A 11 1.49 7.83 -3.48
CA SER A 11 0.81 8.43 -2.34
C SER A 11 1.45 7.94 -1.05
N VAL A 12 2.35 8.73 -0.50
CA VAL A 12 2.70 8.64 0.92
C VAL A 12 1.79 9.61 1.65
N ILE A 13 0.93 9.09 2.52
CA ILE A 13 0.10 9.91 3.40
C ILE A 13 0.86 10.01 4.72
N VAL A 14 1.41 11.19 4.99
CA VAL A 14 1.99 11.52 6.28
C VAL A 14 0.90 12.14 7.14
N CYS A 15 0.31 11.36 8.06
CA CYS A 15 -0.65 11.89 9.01
C CYS A 15 0.04 12.40 10.27
N ARG A 16 -0.25 13.66 10.66
CA ARG A 16 0.14 14.26 11.94
C ARG A 16 -1.01 14.21 12.93
N THR A 17 -0.68 13.99 14.19
CA THR A 17 -1.63 14.06 15.31
C THR A 17 -1.76 15.46 15.93
N ARG A 18 -1.00 16.48 15.46
CA ARG A 18 -1.11 17.88 15.92
C ARG A 18 -1.11 18.88 14.76
N PRO A 19 -1.96 19.94 14.79
CA PRO A 19 -2.02 20.93 13.73
C PRO A 19 -0.77 21.83 13.75
N SER A 20 -0.10 21.96 12.61
CA SER A 20 0.80 23.06 12.32
C SER A 20 0.29 23.81 11.07
N ARG A 21 0.63 25.07 10.96
CA ARG A 21 0.15 25.96 9.89
C ARG A 21 0.56 25.44 8.50
N SER A 22 -0.35 24.79 7.79
CA SER A 22 -0.18 24.37 6.41
C SER A 22 -1.49 24.50 5.61
N ARG A 23 -1.40 24.40 4.30
CA ARG A 23 -2.50 24.69 3.38
C ARG A 23 -3.71 23.77 3.60
N LYS A 24 -4.89 24.35 3.78
CA LYS A 24 -6.16 23.62 3.87
C LYS A 24 -6.54 23.07 2.49
N THR A 25 -6.86 21.77 2.43
CA THR A 25 -7.56 21.21 1.27
C THR A 25 -9.03 21.62 1.29
N ALA A 26 -9.76 21.36 0.20
CA ALA A 26 -11.20 21.64 0.10
C ALA A 26 -12.07 20.96 1.20
N ARG A 27 -11.50 20.03 2.01
CA ARG A 27 -12.16 19.37 3.14
C ARG A 27 -11.60 19.76 4.52
N GLY A 28 -10.80 20.81 4.59
CA GLY A 28 -10.25 21.32 5.86
C GLY A 28 -9.09 20.54 6.46
N ALA A 29 -8.60 19.50 5.78
CA ALA A 29 -7.41 18.77 6.20
C ALA A 29 -6.14 19.54 5.86
N ASP A 30 -5.14 19.41 6.72
CA ASP A 30 -3.83 20.01 6.57
C ASP A 30 -2.92 19.06 5.79
N VAL A 31 -2.71 19.32 4.49
CA VAL A 31 -1.96 18.42 3.59
C VAL A 31 -0.80 19.17 2.93
N THR A 32 0.39 18.58 3.06
CA THR A 32 1.58 19.03 2.33
C THR A 32 1.88 18.02 1.22
N PRO A 33 1.77 18.42 -0.06
CA PRO A 33 2.14 17.53 -1.15
C PRO A 33 3.66 17.37 -1.22
N VAL A 34 4.14 16.12 -1.29
CA VAL A 34 5.55 15.80 -1.48
C VAL A 34 5.67 14.88 -2.70
N ARG A 35 6.56 15.24 -3.64
CA ARG A 35 6.83 14.36 -4.79
C ARG A 35 7.59 13.12 -4.33
N LEU A 36 7.08 11.94 -4.70
CA LEU A 36 7.68 10.66 -4.36
C LEU A 36 7.50 9.68 -5.51
N ASP A 37 8.61 9.18 -6.02
CA ASP A 37 8.68 8.00 -6.86
C ASP A 37 9.30 6.87 -6.03
N VAL A 38 8.51 5.85 -5.73
CA VAL A 38 8.92 4.74 -4.86
C VAL A 38 9.95 3.82 -5.52
N THR A 39 10.13 3.92 -6.83
CA THR A 39 11.12 3.14 -7.60
C THR A 39 12.50 3.81 -7.63
N SER A 40 12.63 5.04 -7.10
CA SER A 40 13.86 5.82 -7.10
C SER A 40 14.37 6.11 -5.69
N ASP A 41 15.57 5.60 -5.37
CA ASP A 41 16.24 5.88 -4.08
C ASP A 41 16.47 7.37 -3.87
N GLU A 42 16.83 8.11 -4.93
CA GLU A 42 17.02 9.55 -4.88
C GLU A 42 15.69 10.27 -4.56
N SER A 43 14.59 9.86 -5.22
CA SER A 43 13.28 10.45 -4.98
C SER A 43 12.82 10.20 -3.54
N VAL A 44 13.02 9.01 -2.99
CA VAL A 44 12.69 8.66 -1.61
C VAL A 44 13.54 9.49 -0.62
N ALA A 45 14.84 9.63 -0.87
CA ALA A 45 15.73 10.47 -0.04
C ALA A 45 15.31 11.94 -0.06
N ASN A 46 14.92 12.46 -1.23
CA ASN A 46 14.43 13.83 -1.38
C ASN A 46 13.09 14.03 -0.63
N ALA A 47 12.16 13.08 -0.77
CA ALA A 47 10.89 13.12 -0.05
C ALA A 47 11.10 13.10 1.48
N LEU A 48 11.98 12.24 1.98
CA LEU A 48 12.33 12.20 3.41
C LEU A 48 12.90 13.54 3.88
N ARG A 49 13.77 14.19 3.09
CA ARG A 49 14.34 15.50 3.42
C ARG A 49 13.23 16.55 3.53
N THR A 50 12.35 16.62 2.55
CA THR A 50 11.21 17.55 2.56
C THR A 50 10.29 17.30 3.75
N VAL A 51 10.00 16.04 4.10
CA VAL A 51 9.19 15.72 5.29
C VAL A 51 9.87 16.19 6.57
N ARG A 52 11.19 16.04 6.69
CA ARG A 52 11.96 16.49 7.86
C ARG A 52 11.97 18.00 8.06
N GLU A 53 11.76 18.79 7.02
CA GLU A 53 11.58 20.24 7.13
C GLU A 53 10.28 20.62 7.86
N HIS A 54 9.30 19.69 7.90
CA HIS A 54 7.97 19.93 8.47
C HIS A 54 7.73 19.17 9.76
N THR A 55 8.42 18.04 9.98
CA THR A 55 8.25 17.18 11.17
C THR A 55 9.50 16.38 11.48
N ASP A 56 9.73 16.13 12.75
CA ASP A 56 10.75 15.20 13.24
C ASP A 56 10.21 13.82 13.59
N ARG A 57 8.89 13.60 13.45
CA ARG A 57 8.15 12.38 13.79
C ARG A 57 7.15 12.01 12.70
N LEU A 58 6.97 10.71 12.49
CA LEU A 58 5.94 10.14 11.61
C LEU A 58 5.10 9.13 12.40
N ASP A 59 3.80 9.36 12.50
CA ASP A 59 2.90 8.46 13.23
C ASP A 59 2.34 7.33 12.33
N VAL A 60 2.12 7.62 11.05
CA VAL A 60 1.54 6.65 10.11
C VAL A 60 2.25 6.74 8.75
N LEU A 61 2.66 5.59 8.23
CA LEU A 61 3.11 5.41 6.86
C LEU A 61 2.14 4.51 6.10
N VAL A 62 1.61 4.98 4.99
CA VAL A 62 0.77 4.18 4.09
C VAL A 62 1.53 3.91 2.79
N ASN A 63 1.98 2.69 2.58
CA ASN A 63 2.54 2.22 1.32
C ASN A 63 1.39 1.85 0.37
N ASN A 64 0.92 2.81 -0.40
CA ASN A 64 -0.22 2.67 -1.31
C ASN A 64 0.20 2.58 -2.78
N ALA A 65 1.36 3.11 -3.16
CA ALA A 65 1.85 3.06 -4.54
C ALA A 65 1.94 1.62 -5.06
N GLY A 66 1.54 1.41 -6.30
CA GLY A 66 1.62 0.09 -6.91
C GLY A 66 1.34 0.13 -8.41
N ALA A 67 1.84 -0.88 -9.12
CA ALA A 67 1.65 -1.11 -10.54
C ALA A 67 0.86 -2.41 -10.77
N PRO A 68 -0.13 -2.44 -11.67
CA PRO A 68 -0.92 -3.65 -11.92
C PRO A 68 -0.20 -4.68 -12.80
N GLY A 69 0.79 -4.26 -13.59
CA GLY A 69 1.34 -5.09 -14.67
C GLY A 69 0.36 -5.26 -15.83
N HIS A 70 0.64 -6.25 -16.69
CA HIS A 70 -0.23 -6.60 -17.80
C HIS A 70 -1.01 -7.89 -17.49
N ALA A 71 -2.28 -7.92 -17.90
CA ALA A 71 -3.11 -9.11 -17.80
C ALA A 71 -2.79 -10.06 -18.96
N VAL A 72 -1.67 -10.76 -18.88
CA VAL A 72 -1.24 -11.76 -19.86
C VAL A 72 -1.14 -13.14 -19.20
N PRO A 73 -1.29 -14.24 -19.97
CA PRO A 73 -1.06 -15.58 -19.43
C PRO A 73 0.34 -15.71 -18.80
N PRO A 74 0.52 -16.50 -17.74
CA PRO A 74 1.81 -16.67 -17.07
C PRO A 74 2.96 -17.12 -18.00
N ALA A 75 2.66 -17.83 -19.08
CA ALA A 75 3.65 -18.26 -20.07
C ALA A 75 4.19 -17.12 -20.95
N ASP A 76 3.46 -16.00 -21.03
CA ASP A 76 3.76 -14.88 -21.92
C ASP A 76 4.34 -13.67 -21.17
N VAL A 77 4.41 -13.73 -19.81
CA VAL A 77 4.95 -12.65 -19.00
C VAL A 77 6.48 -12.58 -19.16
N THR A 78 7.00 -11.37 -19.35
CA THR A 78 8.45 -11.17 -19.46
C THR A 78 9.09 -10.89 -18.10
N ILE A 79 10.41 -11.17 -17.97
CA ILE A 79 11.17 -10.87 -16.76
C ILE A 79 11.23 -9.36 -16.52
N GLU A 80 11.29 -8.54 -17.59
CA GLU A 80 11.29 -7.09 -17.51
C GLU A 80 9.98 -6.57 -16.89
N GLU A 81 8.84 -7.17 -17.24
CA GLU A 81 7.56 -6.83 -16.64
C GLU A 81 7.51 -7.21 -15.15
N ILE A 82 7.98 -8.42 -14.81
CA ILE A 82 8.09 -8.84 -13.41
C ILE A 82 8.94 -7.83 -12.62
N HIS A 83 10.10 -7.46 -13.14
CA HIS A 83 10.98 -6.47 -12.50
C HIS A 83 10.28 -5.13 -12.29
N ALA A 84 9.59 -4.60 -13.29
CA ALA A 84 8.88 -3.32 -13.20
C ALA A 84 7.77 -3.35 -12.14
N VAL A 85 6.98 -4.44 -12.08
CA VAL A 85 5.93 -4.61 -11.09
C VAL A 85 6.52 -4.78 -9.68
N TYR A 86 7.58 -5.57 -9.54
CA TYR A 86 8.25 -5.78 -8.25
C TYR A 86 8.94 -4.53 -7.74
N ASP A 87 9.51 -3.71 -8.62
CA ASP A 87 10.15 -2.45 -8.20
C ASP A 87 9.14 -1.51 -7.54
N ALA A 88 7.93 -1.40 -8.09
CA ALA A 88 6.87 -0.59 -7.49
C ALA A 88 6.22 -1.26 -6.26
N ASN A 89 5.85 -2.56 -6.36
CA ASN A 89 4.97 -3.21 -5.38
C ASN A 89 5.72 -3.85 -4.21
N VAL A 90 7.01 -4.17 -4.38
CA VAL A 90 7.83 -4.90 -3.41
C VAL A 90 9.00 -4.05 -2.93
N TYR A 91 9.89 -3.65 -3.84
CA TYR A 91 11.08 -2.87 -3.46
C TYR A 91 10.73 -1.45 -3.03
N GLY A 92 9.72 -0.83 -3.66
CA GLY A 92 9.22 0.48 -3.29
C GLY A 92 8.78 0.57 -1.83
N PRO A 93 7.84 -0.27 -1.35
CA PRO A 93 7.47 -0.33 0.07
C PRO A 93 8.64 -0.58 1.03
N ILE A 94 9.60 -1.44 0.66
CA ILE A 94 10.82 -1.67 1.46
C ILE A 94 11.66 -0.40 1.52
N ARG A 95 11.94 0.21 0.36
CA ARG A 95 12.75 1.42 0.22
C ARG A 95 12.16 2.57 1.04
N VAL A 96 10.86 2.82 0.89
CA VAL A 96 10.16 3.90 1.61
C VAL A 96 10.11 3.58 3.12
N THR A 97 9.72 2.37 3.52
CA THR A 97 9.65 1.99 4.93
C THR A 97 10.99 2.18 5.61
N ASN A 98 12.09 1.65 5.03
CA ASN A 98 13.42 1.75 5.61
C ASN A 98 13.90 3.21 5.73
N ALA A 99 13.63 4.04 4.72
CA ALA A 99 13.99 5.45 4.76
C ALA A 99 13.25 6.22 5.88
N PHE A 100 11.98 5.88 6.12
CA PHE A 100 11.14 6.58 7.10
C PHE A 100 11.17 5.95 8.50
N LEU A 101 11.81 4.79 8.71
CA LEU A 101 11.95 4.15 10.04
C LEU A 101 12.47 5.08 11.14
N PRO A 102 13.48 5.96 10.90
CA PRO A 102 13.96 6.86 11.97
C PRO A 102 12.90 7.87 12.45
N LEU A 103 11.94 8.23 11.59
CA LEU A 103 10.82 9.11 11.97
C LEU A 103 9.70 8.32 12.64
N LEU A 104 9.40 7.10 12.16
CA LEU A 104 8.41 6.21 12.75
C LEU A 104 8.78 5.87 14.21
N ARG A 105 10.05 5.56 14.48
CA ARG A 105 10.55 5.25 15.83
C ARG A 105 10.45 6.40 16.85
N LYS A 106 10.18 7.61 16.39
CA LYS A 106 9.91 8.76 17.26
C LYS A 106 8.44 8.93 17.63
N SER A 107 7.57 8.11 17.06
CA SER A 107 6.15 8.10 17.40
C SER A 107 5.89 7.23 18.62
N ASP A 108 4.95 7.65 19.46
CA ASP A 108 4.48 6.86 20.60
C ASP A 108 3.61 5.66 20.17
N ALA A 109 3.08 5.69 18.95
CA ALA A 109 2.24 4.64 18.40
C ALA A 109 2.39 4.57 16.87
N PRO A 110 3.56 4.12 16.35
CA PRO A 110 3.82 4.10 14.92
C PRO A 110 3.06 2.98 14.21
N ARG A 111 2.53 3.27 13.01
CA ARG A 111 1.79 2.32 12.18
C ARG A 111 2.29 2.37 10.75
N VAL A 112 2.41 1.20 10.14
CA VAL A 112 2.67 1.05 8.70
C VAL A 112 1.56 0.22 8.08
N VAL A 113 0.89 0.79 7.09
CA VAL A 113 -0.17 0.12 6.32
C VAL A 113 0.37 -0.21 4.95
N MET A 114 0.36 -1.50 4.61
CA MET A 114 0.74 -2.00 3.29
C MET A 114 -0.53 -2.25 2.47
N VAL A 115 -0.72 -1.47 1.41
CA VAL A 115 -1.88 -1.67 0.52
C VAL A 115 -1.58 -2.81 -0.45
N SER A 116 -2.08 -3.98 -0.07
CA SER A 116 -1.94 -5.22 -0.79
C SER A 116 -3.16 -5.48 -1.69
N SER A 117 -3.46 -6.74 -1.93
CA SER A 117 -4.59 -7.18 -2.75
C SER A 117 -5.03 -8.58 -2.32
N ALA A 118 -6.32 -8.88 -2.51
CA ALA A 118 -6.83 -10.25 -2.41
C ALA A 118 -6.08 -11.23 -3.34
N ALA A 119 -5.58 -10.75 -4.48
CA ALA A 119 -4.74 -11.51 -5.41
C ALA A 119 -3.39 -11.96 -4.81
N GLY A 120 -2.98 -11.40 -3.67
CA GLY A 120 -1.78 -11.82 -2.93
C GLY A 120 -2.06 -12.83 -1.81
N SER A 121 -3.31 -13.21 -1.59
CA SER A 121 -3.70 -14.25 -0.62
C SER A 121 -3.73 -15.61 -1.27
N PHE A 122 -2.96 -16.56 -0.75
CA PHE A 122 -3.03 -17.95 -1.22
C PHE A 122 -4.40 -18.57 -0.97
N ALA A 123 -5.01 -18.28 0.20
CA ALA A 123 -6.33 -18.81 0.53
C ALA A 123 -7.41 -18.28 -0.42
N VAL A 124 -7.36 -17.01 -0.79
CA VAL A 124 -8.36 -16.38 -1.66
C VAL A 124 -8.15 -16.78 -3.13
N ILE A 125 -6.89 -16.79 -3.62
CA ILE A 125 -6.61 -17.04 -5.05
C ILE A 125 -6.79 -18.53 -5.41
N THR A 126 -6.73 -19.44 -4.45
CA THR A 126 -6.95 -20.89 -4.68
C THR A 126 -8.41 -21.30 -4.50
N ASP A 127 -9.27 -20.41 -4.02
CA ASP A 127 -10.71 -20.65 -3.91
C ASP A 127 -11.38 -20.41 -5.28
N PRO A 128 -11.96 -21.44 -5.93
CA PRO A 128 -12.56 -21.31 -7.25
C PRO A 128 -13.82 -20.44 -7.29
N ASP A 129 -14.44 -20.18 -6.13
CA ASP A 129 -15.62 -19.31 -6.01
C ASP A 129 -15.24 -17.83 -6.02
N GLN A 130 -13.98 -17.51 -5.76
CA GLN A 130 -13.48 -16.15 -5.80
C GLN A 130 -13.18 -15.67 -7.24
N PRO A 131 -13.69 -14.51 -7.67
CA PRO A 131 -13.41 -13.99 -9.01
C PRO A 131 -11.91 -13.81 -9.29
N VAL A 132 -11.13 -13.46 -8.27
CA VAL A 132 -9.68 -13.26 -8.37
C VAL A 132 -8.92 -14.55 -8.70
N SER A 133 -9.48 -15.73 -8.41
CA SER A 133 -8.88 -17.04 -8.77
C SER A 133 -8.77 -17.26 -10.28
N ARG A 134 -9.55 -16.51 -11.06
CA ARG A 134 -9.57 -16.57 -12.53
C ARG A 134 -8.67 -15.52 -13.18
N MET A 135 -8.00 -14.70 -12.38
CA MET A 135 -7.04 -13.72 -12.86
C MET A 135 -5.69 -14.40 -13.09
N HIS A 136 -5.05 -14.10 -14.21
CA HIS A 136 -3.80 -14.75 -14.63
C HIS A 136 -2.59 -13.80 -14.57
N GLU A 137 -2.67 -12.74 -13.77
CA GLU A 137 -1.59 -11.75 -13.63
C GLU A 137 -0.48 -12.27 -12.70
N LEU A 138 0.48 -13.00 -13.28
CA LEU A 138 1.58 -13.61 -12.51
C LEU A 138 2.41 -12.55 -11.77
N ALA A 139 2.81 -11.49 -12.46
CA ALA A 139 3.67 -10.44 -11.88
C ALA A 139 2.97 -9.72 -10.72
N TYR A 140 1.69 -9.35 -10.91
CA TYR A 140 0.92 -8.64 -9.89
C TYR A 140 0.64 -9.50 -8.66
N SER A 141 0.03 -10.67 -8.85
CA SER A 141 -0.35 -11.56 -7.75
C SER A 141 0.85 -11.99 -6.92
N SER A 142 1.95 -12.40 -7.58
CA SER A 142 3.18 -12.76 -6.88
C SER A 142 3.80 -11.58 -6.12
N SER A 143 3.75 -10.36 -6.65
CA SER A 143 4.24 -9.17 -5.96
C SER A 143 3.42 -8.84 -4.71
N LYS A 144 2.09 -9.04 -4.76
CA LYS A 144 1.22 -8.80 -3.61
C LYS A 144 1.36 -9.88 -2.54
N ALA A 145 1.61 -11.14 -2.93
CA ALA A 145 2.00 -12.21 -2.01
C ALA A 145 3.35 -11.92 -1.33
N ALA A 146 4.33 -11.42 -2.08
CA ALA A 146 5.60 -10.97 -1.51
C ALA A 146 5.40 -9.81 -0.54
N LEU A 147 4.56 -8.81 -0.84
CA LEU A 147 4.24 -7.70 0.04
C LEU A 147 3.56 -8.17 1.34
N ASN A 148 2.68 -9.17 1.25
CA ASN A 148 2.06 -9.81 2.41
C ASN A 148 3.12 -10.44 3.33
N MET A 149 4.04 -11.23 2.77
CA MET A 149 5.15 -11.82 3.54
C MET A 149 6.05 -10.75 4.17
N ILE A 150 6.38 -9.70 3.42
CA ILE A 150 7.19 -8.57 3.90
C ILE A 150 6.50 -7.87 5.08
N THR A 151 5.17 -7.70 5.04
CA THR A 151 4.40 -7.14 6.15
C THR A 151 4.58 -7.94 7.43
N VAL A 152 4.44 -9.27 7.35
CA VAL A 152 4.65 -10.18 8.49
C VAL A 152 6.08 -10.10 9.00
N ARG A 153 7.08 -10.07 8.11
CA ARG A 153 8.50 -10.03 8.51
C ARG A 153 8.88 -8.71 9.17
N TYR A 154 8.35 -7.58 8.71
CA TYR A 154 8.54 -6.30 9.41
C TYR A 154 7.87 -6.31 10.78
N ALA A 155 6.64 -6.80 10.89
CA ALA A 155 5.93 -6.90 12.16
C ALA A 155 6.69 -7.74 13.21
N GLN A 156 7.31 -8.84 12.78
CA GLN A 156 8.14 -9.70 13.65
C GLN A 156 9.47 -9.05 14.05
N ALA A 157 10.10 -8.32 13.13
CA ALA A 157 11.41 -7.70 13.36
C ALA A 157 11.32 -6.38 14.13
N LEU A 158 10.18 -5.69 14.09
CA LEU A 158 9.94 -4.36 14.66
C LEU A 158 8.66 -4.37 15.52
N PRO A 159 8.67 -5.04 16.69
CA PRO A 159 7.47 -5.23 17.52
C PRO A 159 6.90 -3.92 18.11
N ASP A 160 7.68 -2.86 18.11
CA ASP A 160 7.30 -1.50 18.50
C ASP A 160 6.49 -0.75 17.44
N ILE A 161 6.42 -1.27 16.19
CA ILE A 161 5.67 -0.68 15.09
C ILE A 161 4.55 -1.64 14.65
N ARG A 162 3.34 -1.14 14.47
CA ARG A 162 2.21 -1.95 13.94
C ARG A 162 2.29 -2.02 12.42
N PHE A 163 2.60 -3.19 11.87
CA PHE A 163 2.60 -3.46 10.43
C PHE A 163 1.40 -4.32 10.06
N ASN A 164 0.54 -3.82 9.20
CA ASN A 164 -0.62 -4.55 8.72
C ASN A 164 -0.80 -4.36 7.21
N ALA A 165 -1.33 -5.38 6.55
CA ALA A 165 -1.72 -5.34 5.15
C ALA A 165 -3.23 -5.19 5.00
N THR A 166 -3.66 -4.57 3.91
CA THR A 166 -5.08 -4.46 3.56
C THR A 166 -5.29 -4.53 2.05
N THR A 167 -6.46 -4.99 1.65
CA THR A 167 -6.96 -4.86 0.28
C THR A 167 -8.10 -3.84 0.23
N PRO A 168 -8.12 -2.91 -0.75
CA PRO A 168 -9.21 -1.95 -0.93
C PRO A 168 -10.43 -2.60 -1.61
N GLY A 169 -11.06 -3.57 -0.91
CA GLY A 169 -12.17 -4.37 -1.41
C GLY A 169 -12.94 -5.06 -0.29
N GLU A 170 -13.82 -5.95 -0.68
CA GLU A 170 -14.56 -6.86 0.18
C GLU A 170 -14.47 -8.26 -0.43
N VAL A 171 -13.62 -9.11 0.13
CA VAL A 171 -13.38 -10.46 -0.38
C VAL A 171 -14.65 -11.31 -0.34
N ALA A 172 -15.38 -11.27 0.77
CA ALA A 172 -16.63 -12.02 0.94
C ALA A 172 -17.75 -11.60 -0.04
N ASN A 173 -17.74 -10.33 -0.49
CA ASN A 173 -18.73 -9.80 -1.43
C ASN A 173 -18.20 -9.75 -2.88
N HIS A 174 -17.01 -10.28 -3.13
CA HIS A 174 -16.39 -10.36 -4.45
C HIS A 174 -16.30 -8.99 -5.15
N THR A 175 -15.96 -7.93 -4.39
CA THR A 175 -15.92 -6.56 -4.91
C THR A 175 -14.66 -5.80 -4.50
N PHE A 176 -14.35 -4.75 -5.23
CA PHE A 176 -13.19 -3.89 -5.02
C PHE A 176 -13.50 -2.43 -5.39
N ALA A 177 -12.64 -1.51 -4.96
CA ALA A 177 -12.78 -0.10 -5.23
C ALA A 177 -12.60 0.23 -6.72
N ALA A 178 -13.41 1.15 -7.22
CA ALA A 178 -13.25 1.71 -8.56
C ALA A 178 -12.09 2.71 -8.57
N THR A 179 -10.99 2.38 -9.24
CA THR A 179 -9.78 3.19 -9.32
C THR A 179 -9.24 3.24 -10.74
N ASP A 180 -8.32 4.17 -11.02
CA ASP A 180 -7.64 4.25 -12.32
C ASP A 180 -6.92 2.93 -12.66
N MET A 181 -6.35 2.25 -11.66
CA MET A 181 -5.65 0.97 -11.83
C MET A 181 -6.51 -0.11 -12.50
N ASN A 182 -7.82 -0.12 -12.24
CA ASN A 182 -8.74 -1.11 -12.81
C ASN A 182 -9.74 -0.51 -13.82
N GLY A 183 -9.47 0.71 -14.30
CA GLY A 183 -10.35 1.42 -15.25
C GLY A 183 -11.74 1.68 -14.66
N HIS A 184 -11.84 1.95 -13.38
CA HIS A 184 -13.06 2.23 -12.62
C HIS A 184 -14.11 1.10 -12.64
N ARG A 185 -13.67 -0.16 -12.82
CA ARG A 185 -14.56 -1.34 -12.89
C ARG A 185 -15.00 -1.88 -11.54
N GLY A 186 -14.50 -1.32 -10.42
CA GLY A 186 -14.93 -1.69 -9.07
C GLY A 186 -16.37 -1.24 -8.77
N ARG A 187 -17.01 -1.89 -7.80
CA ARG A 187 -18.34 -1.50 -7.32
C ARG A 187 -18.31 -0.58 -6.11
N LEU A 188 -17.20 -0.59 -5.35
CA LEU A 188 -17.02 0.31 -4.22
C LEU A 188 -16.52 1.67 -4.70
N THR A 189 -16.98 2.71 -4.05
CA THR A 189 -16.41 4.05 -4.18
C THR A 189 -14.97 4.07 -3.65
N VAL A 190 -14.18 5.07 -4.04
CA VAL A 190 -12.84 5.28 -3.48
C VAL A 190 -12.89 5.44 -1.95
N THR A 191 -13.91 6.12 -1.42
CA THR A 191 -14.10 6.29 0.02
C THR A 191 -14.28 4.94 0.71
N GLU A 192 -15.19 4.10 0.23
CA GLU A 192 -15.41 2.75 0.78
C GLU A 192 -14.15 1.88 0.65
N GLY A 193 -13.44 1.95 -0.47
CA GLY A 193 -12.19 1.23 -0.68
C GLY A 193 -11.06 1.66 0.27
N THR A 194 -11.12 2.87 0.83
CA THR A 194 -10.13 3.36 1.79
C THR A 194 -10.48 3.10 3.26
N ASP A 195 -11.68 2.64 3.58
CA ASP A 195 -12.13 2.41 4.96
C ASP A 195 -11.18 1.50 5.77
N SER A 196 -10.70 0.40 5.16
CA SER A 196 -9.75 -0.51 5.81
C SER A 196 -8.38 0.14 6.02
N ILE A 197 -7.93 0.96 5.07
CA ILE A 197 -6.67 1.71 5.17
C ILE A 197 -6.76 2.70 6.34
N VAL A 198 -7.84 3.48 6.41
CA VAL A 198 -8.07 4.45 7.50
C VAL A 198 -8.16 3.73 8.85
N ARG A 199 -8.90 2.62 8.93
CA ARG A 199 -9.01 1.82 10.16
C ARG A 199 -7.63 1.36 10.65
N LEU A 200 -6.78 0.84 9.78
CA LEU A 200 -5.42 0.41 10.16
C LEU A 200 -4.50 1.60 10.50
N ALA A 201 -4.66 2.72 9.82
CA ALA A 201 -3.91 3.95 10.09
C ALA A 201 -4.27 4.59 11.44
N THR A 202 -5.45 4.30 11.97
CA THR A 202 -5.99 4.87 13.23
C THR A 202 -6.11 3.84 14.36
N LEU A 203 -5.45 2.67 14.25
CA LEU A 203 -5.45 1.66 15.31
C LEU A 203 -4.98 2.24 16.65
N ALA A 204 -5.51 1.70 17.74
CA ALA A 204 -4.98 1.95 19.07
C ALA A 204 -3.51 1.46 19.18
N PRO A 205 -2.70 1.98 20.13
CA PRO A 205 -1.29 1.59 20.28
C PRO A 205 -1.09 0.08 20.52
N ASP A 206 -2.05 -0.56 21.17
CA ASP A 206 -2.12 -1.99 21.47
C ASP A 206 -2.87 -2.81 20.42
N GLY A 207 -3.27 -2.18 19.30
CA GLY A 207 -3.98 -2.82 18.21
C GLY A 207 -3.20 -3.94 17.53
N PRO A 208 -3.86 -4.70 16.64
CA PRO A 208 -3.25 -5.84 15.97
C PRO A 208 -2.05 -5.45 15.09
N THR A 209 -1.16 -6.42 14.90
CA THR A 209 -0.04 -6.36 13.95
C THR A 209 0.06 -7.67 13.20
N ALA A 210 0.72 -7.68 12.05
CA ALA A 210 0.82 -8.85 11.18
C ALA A 210 -0.55 -9.40 10.74
N THR A 211 -1.52 -8.51 10.48
CA THR A 211 -2.84 -8.91 9.98
C THR A 211 -3.02 -8.52 8.52
N PHE A 212 -3.86 -9.30 7.83
CA PHE A 212 -4.37 -8.95 6.51
C PHE A 212 -5.88 -8.73 6.60
N THR A 213 -6.36 -7.60 6.12
CA THR A 213 -7.77 -7.20 6.28
C THR A 213 -8.34 -6.64 4.98
N ASP A 214 -9.65 -6.70 4.88
CA ASP A 214 -10.42 -5.89 3.94
C ASP A 214 -11.36 -4.93 4.70
N ARG A 215 -12.33 -4.35 4.00
CA ARG A 215 -13.34 -3.47 4.60
C ARG A 215 -14.18 -4.16 5.67
N LEU A 216 -14.48 -5.46 5.50
CA LEU A 216 -15.35 -6.23 6.38
C LEU A 216 -14.61 -6.82 7.58
N GLY A 217 -13.30 -6.97 7.52
CA GLY A 217 -12.51 -7.49 8.63
C GLY A 217 -11.27 -8.27 8.22
N PRO A 218 -10.78 -9.16 9.08
CA PRO A 218 -9.64 -10.02 8.78
C PRO A 218 -9.93 -10.99 7.63
N ILE A 219 -8.95 -11.18 6.76
CA ILE A 219 -8.94 -12.20 5.72
C ILE A 219 -7.71 -13.09 5.86
N THR A 220 -7.78 -14.31 5.37
CA THR A 220 -6.66 -15.26 5.40
C THR A 220 -5.59 -14.84 4.39
N TRP A 221 -4.30 -15.09 4.76
CA TRP A 221 -3.14 -14.83 3.90
C TRP A 221 -3.14 -15.66 2.62
#